data_49ba4d24fa24a6edd0d5a983860a1508
#
_entry.id   49ba4d24fa24a6edd0d5a983860a1508
#
_cell.length_a   1.000
_cell.length_b   1.000
_cell.length_c   1.000
_cell.angle_alpha   90.00
_cell.angle_beta   90.00
_cell.angle_gamma   90.00
#
_symmetry.space_group_name_H-M   'P 1'
#
loop_
_entity.id
_entity.type
_entity.pdbx_description
1 polymer ?
#
loop_
_entity_poly.entity_id
_entity_poly.type
_entity_poly.pdbx_seq_one_letter_code
_entity_poly.pdbx_strand_id
1 'polypeptide(L)'
;NDAFKPRGMTALLDAIGKGIHHIESEYASKIQNDKMSVVMVIITDGAENASQFFNYHSIAKKIKERDETGKWTFSFIGCDFDAVHTSKMLNIRRENVRNYDKKEYGKMSQKVDSSFMRYAKSKSDGSFGKSMFSFFEEDDEK
;
A
#
# COMPACT_ATOMS: atom_id res chain seq x y z
N ASN A 1 -20.43 -19.91 -18.46
CA ASN A 1 -20.25 -18.51 -18.03
C ASN A 1 -20.53 -18.43 -16.53
N ASP A 2 -19.56 -18.84 -15.72
CA ASP A 2 -19.61 -18.55 -14.29
C ASP A 2 -19.32 -17.06 -14.11
N ALA A 3 -20.41 -16.29 -14.11
CA ALA A 3 -20.31 -14.88 -13.79
C ALA A 3 -19.61 -14.72 -12.43
N PHE A 4 -18.60 -13.90 -12.36
CA PHE A 4 -17.93 -13.50 -11.13
C PHE A 4 -18.99 -13.11 -10.10
N LYS A 5 -19.17 -13.92 -9.09
CA LYS A 5 -20.03 -13.61 -7.94
C LYS A 5 -19.13 -13.10 -6.81
N PRO A 6 -19.20 -11.83 -6.45
CA PRO A 6 -18.51 -11.33 -5.27
C PRO A 6 -19.01 -12.11 -4.05
N ARG A 7 -18.12 -12.80 -3.37
CA ARG A 7 -18.50 -13.67 -2.23
C ARG A 7 -18.46 -12.96 -0.88
N GLY A 8 -18.36 -11.65 -0.84
CA GLY A 8 -18.31 -10.90 0.44
C GLY A 8 -17.10 -11.27 1.33
N MET A 9 -16.08 -11.92 0.78
CA MET A 9 -14.87 -12.31 1.48
C MET A 9 -13.68 -11.51 0.95
N THR A 10 -12.83 -11.06 1.86
CA THR A 10 -11.65 -10.24 1.56
C THR A 10 -10.39 -10.98 1.99
N ALA A 11 -9.63 -11.47 1.03
CA ALA A 11 -8.33 -12.10 1.25
C ALA A 11 -7.20 -11.06 1.17
N LEU A 12 -7.27 -10.05 2.02
CA LEU A 12 -6.38 -8.89 2.01
C LEU A 12 -4.91 -9.28 2.21
N LEU A 13 -4.64 -10.09 3.21
CA LEU A 13 -3.26 -10.48 3.55
C LEU A 13 -2.63 -11.31 2.45
N ASP A 14 -3.39 -12.24 1.86
CA ASP A 14 -2.92 -13.03 0.73
C ASP A 14 -2.64 -12.16 -0.50
N ALA A 15 -3.47 -11.16 -0.76
CA ALA A 15 -3.27 -10.22 -1.85
C ALA A 15 -1.98 -9.41 -1.67
N ILE A 16 -1.74 -8.88 -0.47
CA ILE A 16 -0.51 -8.13 -0.15
C ILE A 16 0.72 -9.04 -0.30
N GLY A 17 0.69 -10.21 0.32
CA GLY A 17 1.81 -11.16 0.28
C GLY A 17 2.17 -11.62 -1.13
N LYS A 18 1.17 -11.94 -1.93
CA LYS A 18 1.35 -12.31 -3.35
C LYS A 18 1.87 -11.14 -4.18
N GLY A 19 1.37 -9.92 -3.93
CA GLY A 19 1.84 -8.71 -4.61
C GLY A 19 3.32 -8.43 -4.33
N ILE A 20 3.74 -8.51 -3.08
CA ILE A 20 5.15 -8.36 -2.69
C ILE A 20 6.00 -9.42 -3.39
N HIS A 21 5.59 -10.67 -3.32
CA HIS A 21 6.33 -11.78 -3.94
C HIS A 21 6.47 -11.60 -5.45
N HIS A 22 5.40 -11.21 -6.12
CA HIS A 22 5.42 -10.97 -7.57
C HIS A 22 6.40 -9.86 -7.96
N ILE A 23 6.36 -8.73 -7.27
CA ILE A 23 7.27 -7.61 -7.53
C ILE A 23 8.73 -8.03 -7.29
N GLU A 24 9.01 -8.74 -6.22
CA GLU A 24 10.37 -9.20 -5.92
C GLU A 24 10.87 -10.24 -6.93
N SER A 25 10.01 -11.16 -7.38
CA SER A 25 10.42 -12.16 -8.38
C SER A 25 10.79 -11.54 -9.72
N GLU A 26 10.14 -10.42 -10.09
CA GLU A 26 10.37 -9.74 -11.36
C GLU A 26 11.47 -8.67 -11.29
N TYR A 27 11.62 -7.97 -10.17
CA TYR A 27 12.38 -6.74 -10.10
C TYR A 27 13.43 -6.67 -8.99
N ALA A 28 13.72 -7.77 -8.28
CA ALA A 28 14.63 -7.76 -7.13
C ALA A 28 15.98 -7.10 -7.43
N SER A 29 16.60 -7.42 -8.56
CA SER A 29 17.90 -6.85 -8.95
C SER A 29 17.84 -5.33 -9.15
N LYS A 30 16.78 -4.83 -9.80
CA LYS A 30 16.59 -3.39 -10.02
C LYS A 30 16.36 -2.65 -8.72
N ILE A 31 15.61 -3.25 -7.78
CA ILE A 31 15.35 -2.67 -6.46
C ILE A 31 16.65 -2.63 -5.65
N GLN A 32 17.40 -3.73 -5.62
CA GLN A 32 18.66 -3.81 -4.86
C GLN A 32 19.71 -2.81 -5.36
N ASN A 33 19.77 -2.59 -6.68
CA ASN A 33 20.72 -1.69 -7.31
C ASN A 33 20.25 -0.23 -7.40
N ASP A 34 19.24 0.16 -6.64
CA ASP A 34 18.66 1.51 -6.62
C ASP A 34 18.17 2.04 -7.98
N LYS A 35 17.87 1.12 -8.91
CA LYS A 35 17.31 1.45 -10.21
C LYS A 35 15.77 1.51 -10.21
N MET A 36 15.15 1.06 -9.12
CA MET A 36 13.71 1.01 -8.97
C MET A 36 13.33 1.18 -7.49
N SER A 37 12.33 1.98 -7.24
CA SER A 37 11.62 2.05 -5.96
C SER A 37 10.19 1.55 -6.15
N VAL A 38 9.60 1.03 -5.09
CA VAL A 38 8.26 0.46 -5.11
C VAL A 38 7.32 1.29 -4.25
N VAL A 39 6.15 1.61 -4.79
CA VAL A 39 5.02 2.10 -4.00
C VAL A 39 3.91 1.07 -4.11
N MET A 40 3.47 0.55 -2.98
CA MET A 40 2.32 -0.35 -2.90
C MET A 40 1.17 0.39 -2.23
N VAL A 41 0.12 0.68 -3.00
CA VAL A 41 -1.11 1.27 -2.49
C VAL A 41 -2.14 0.16 -2.30
N ILE A 42 -2.59 -0.02 -1.07
CA ILE A 42 -3.56 -1.03 -0.68
C ILE A 42 -4.89 -0.34 -0.50
N ILE A 43 -5.88 -0.71 -1.32
CA ILE A 43 -7.23 -0.14 -1.26
C ILE A 43 -8.19 -1.27 -0.91
N THR A 44 -8.95 -1.09 0.15
CA THR A 44 -9.92 -2.08 0.59
C THR A 44 -11.20 -1.42 1.10
N ASP A 45 -12.32 -2.10 0.91
CA ASP A 45 -13.63 -1.71 1.45
C ASP A 45 -14.10 -2.65 2.58
N GLY A 46 -13.21 -3.49 3.07
CA GLY A 46 -13.54 -4.43 4.12
C GLY A 46 -12.35 -4.99 4.88
N ALA A 47 -12.63 -5.55 6.04
CA ALA A 47 -11.64 -6.21 6.87
C ALA A 47 -11.19 -7.55 6.29
N GLU A 48 -9.99 -7.97 6.67
CA GLU A 48 -9.48 -9.31 6.36
C GLU A 48 -10.37 -10.39 6.96
N ASN A 49 -10.80 -11.35 6.15
CA ASN A 49 -11.62 -12.47 6.64
C ASN A 49 -11.47 -13.78 5.85
N ALA A 50 -10.57 -13.86 4.88
CA ALA A 50 -10.50 -14.99 3.95
C ALA A 50 -9.08 -15.44 3.58
N SER A 51 -8.03 -14.80 4.08
CA SER A 51 -6.65 -15.17 3.77
C SER A 51 -6.31 -16.55 4.34
N GLN A 52 -5.63 -17.37 3.54
CA GLN A 52 -5.26 -18.75 3.87
C GLN A 52 -3.74 -18.94 3.97
N PHE A 53 -2.95 -18.14 3.27
CA PHE A 53 -1.50 -18.33 3.15
C PHE A 53 -0.71 -17.38 4.04
N PHE A 54 -1.25 -16.23 4.36
CA PHE A 54 -0.59 -15.21 5.18
C PHE A 54 -1.47 -14.78 6.36
N ASN A 55 -0.82 -14.42 7.46
CA ASN A 55 -1.46 -13.81 8.62
C ASN A 55 -0.93 -12.40 8.86
N TYR A 56 -1.54 -11.66 9.80
CA TYR A 56 -1.13 -10.30 10.14
C TYR A 56 0.34 -10.21 10.54
N HIS A 57 0.81 -11.13 11.36
CA HIS A 57 2.20 -11.11 11.81
C HIS A 57 3.19 -11.26 10.66
N SER A 58 2.96 -12.21 9.75
CA SER A 58 3.84 -12.44 8.60
C SER A 58 3.87 -11.26 7.63
N ILE A 59 2.72 -10.66 7.35
CA ILE A 59 2.63 -9.49 6.45
C ILE A 59 3.21 -8.25 7.12
N ALA A 60 2.91 -8.01 8.39
CA ALA A 60 3.48 -6.88 9.14
C ALA A 60 5.01 -6.92 9.15
N LYS A 61 5.60 -8.10 9.34
CA LYS A 61 7.04 -8.30 9.27
C LYS A 61 7.60 -7.98 7.87
N LYS A 62 6.95 -8.49 6.82
CA LYS A 62 7.34 -8.22 5.42
C LYS A 62 7.30 -6.74 5.09
N ILE A 63 6.27 -6.04 5.50
CA ILE A 63 6.12 -4.60 5.29
C ILE A 63 7.23 -3.83 6.02
N LYS A 64 7.43 -4.12 7.30
CA LYS A 64 8.46 -3.46 8.11
C LYS A 64 9.86 -3.61 7.52
N GLU A 65 10.25 -4.82 7.17
CA GLU A 65 11.56 -5.11 6.58
C GLU A 65 11.81 -4.32 5.30
N ARG A 66 10.79 -4.16 4.46
CA ARG A 66 10.89 -3.44 3.18
C ARG A 66 10.83 -1.94 3.35
N ASP A 67 9.95 -1.46 4.21
CA ASP A 67 9.86 -0.03 4.53
C ASP A 67 11.18 0.52 5.09
N GLU A 68 11.85 -0.25 5.94
CA GLU A 68 13.14 0.12 6.52
C GLU A 68 14.29 0.23 5.50
N THR A 69 14.17 -0.40 4.33
CA THR A 69 15.17 -0.25 3.26
C THR A 69 15.13 1.12 2.60
N GLY A 70 14.06 1.88 2.75
CA GLY A 70 13.79 3.12 2.04
C GLY A 70 13.46 2.95 0.56
N LYS A 71 13.42 1.72 0.06
CA LYS A 71 13.14 1.39 -1.35
C LYS A 71 11.68 1.04 -1.60
N TRP A 72 10.92 0.82 -0.53
CA TRP A 72 9.49 0.50 -0.56
C TRP A 72 8.71 1.52 0.26
N THR A 73 7.58 1.94 -0.27
CA THR A 73 6.59 2.76 0.44
C THR A 73 5.24 2.07 0.38
N PHE A 74 4.62 1.90 1.54
CA PHE A 74 3.30 1.29 1.66
C PHE A 74 2.28 2.36 2.05
N SER A 75 1.15 2.37 1.35
CA SER A 75 0.02 3.23 1.65
C SER A 75 -1.25 2.40 1.77
N PHE A 76 -2.15 2.80 2.66
CA PHE A 76 -3.38 2.07 2.94
C PHE A 76 -4.58 3.01 2.88
N ILE A 77 -5.55 2.63 2.09
CA ILE A 77 -6.79 3.38 1.90
C ILE A 77 -7.97 2.49 2.26
N GLY A 78 -8.73 2.88 3.27
CA GLY A 78 -10.00 2.28 3.61
C GLY A 78 -11.17 3.03 2.97
N CYS A 79 -12.05 2.32 2.28
CA CYS A 79 -13.29 2.85 1.73
C CYS A 79 -14.46 2.34 2.56
N ASP A 80 -15.19 3.23 3.26
CA ASP A 80 -16.25 2.88 4.22
C ASP A 80 -15.79 1.86 5.27
N PHE A 81 -14.53 1.96 5.69
CA PHE A 81 -13.87 1.01 6.57
C PHE A 81 -12.79 1.72 7.40
N ASP A 82 -12.70 1.39 8.68
CA ASP A 82 -11.65 1.95 9.53
C ASP A 82 -10.28 1.38 9.19
N ALA A 83 -9.55 2.10 8.35
CA ALA A 83 -8.23 1.71 7.92
C ALA A 83 -7.14 1.89 9.00
N VAL A 84 -7.36 2.72 10.00
CA VAL A 84 -6.33 3.08 10.99
C VAL A 84 -5.94 1.86 11.82
N HIS A 85 -6.90 1.12 12.32
CA HIS A 85 -6.63 -0.08 13.12
C HIS A 85 -5.89 -1.16 12.31
N THR A 86 -6.41 -1.49 11.13
CA THR A 86 -5.81 -2.54 10.27
C THR A 86 -4.41 -2.15 9.81
N SER A 87 -4.21 -0.92 9.39
CA SER A 87 -2.90 -0.44 8.93
C SER A 87 -1.84 -0.46 10.04
N LYS A 88 -2.25 -0.15 11.27
CA LYS A 88 -1.38 -0.26 12.45
C LYS A 88 -0.94 -1.70 12.68
N MET A 89 -1.84 -2.67 12.57
CA MET A 89 -1.52 -4.09 12.67
C MET A 89 -0.56 -4.57 11.57
N LEU A 90 -0.52 -3.86 10.43
CA LEU A 90 0.36 -4.15 9.28
C LEU A 90 1.67 -3.36 9.30
N ASN A 91 1.98 -2.58 10.32
CA ASN A 91 3.15 -1.69 10.39
C ASN A 91 3.19 -0.63 9.28
N ILE A 92 2.05 -0.25 8.73
CA ILE A 92 1.98 0.85 7.76
C ILE A 92 1.98 2.18 8.52
N ARG A 93 2.82 3.12 8.08
CA ARG A 93 2.96 4.43 8.72
C ARG A 93 1.65 5.19 8.71
N ARG A 94 1.31 5.82 9.83
CA ARG A 94 0.03 6.55 10.00
C ARG A 94 -0.17 7.65 8.94
N GLU A 95 0.89 8.35 8.57
CA GLU A 95 0.86 9.38 7.52
C GLU A 95 0.50 8.84 6.13
N ASN A 96 0.66 7.54 5.91
CA ASN A 96 0.34 6.87 4.65
C ASN A 96 -1.04 6.19 4.64
N VAL A 97 -1.90 6.52 5.61
CA VAL A 97 -3.23 5.93 5.77
C VAL A 97 -4.31 6.97 5.59
N ARG A 98 -5.33 6.66 4.79
CA ARG A 98 -6.52 7.50 4.61
C ARG A 98 -7.79 6.67 4.61
N ASN A 99 -8.86 7.29 5.09
CA ASN A 99 -10.22 6.77 4.98
C ASN A 99 -11.02 7.62 4.00
N TYR A 100 -11.76 6.97 3.12
CA TYR A 100 -12.68 7.62 2.20
C TYR A 100 -14.05 6.94 2.26
N ASP A 101 -15.08 7.74 2.06
CA ASP A 101 -16.43 7.29 1.76
C ASP A 101 -16.52 6.90 0.27
N LYS A 102 -17.30 5.92 -0.09
CA LYS A 102 -17.49 5.49 -1.50
C LYS A 102 -17.93 6.63 -2.41
N LYS A 103 -18.64 7.61 -1.87
CA LYS A 103 -19.05 8.82 -2.61
C LYS A 103 -17.87 9.72 -2.99
N GLU A 104 -16.73 9.57 -2.33
CA GLU A 104 -15.53 10.36 -2.53
C GLU A 104 -14.50 9.67 -3.44
N TYR A 105 -14.90 8.63 -4.17
CA TYR A 105 -13.98 7.85 -5.01
C TYR A 105 -13.19 8.71 -5.99
N GLY A 106 -13.83 9.66 -6.68
CA GLY A 106 -13.15 10.56 -7.61
C GLY A 106 -12.10 11.44 -6.92
N LYS A 107 -12.41 11.95 -5.73
CA LYS A 107 -11.48 12.73 -4.90
C LYS A 107 -10.31 11.87 -4.42
N MET A 108 -10.57 10.65 -3.98
CA MET A 108 -9.56 9.69 -3.59
C MET A 108 -8.61 9.39 -4.75
N SER A 109 -9.13 9.11 -5.93
CA SER A 109 -8.35 8.81 -7.13
C SER A 109 -7.42 9.98 -7.51
N GLN A 110 -7.91 11.21 -7.47
CA GLN A 110 -7.08 12.40 -7.71
C GLN A 110 -5.97 12.55 -6.68
N LYS A 111 -6.23 12.28 -5.42
CA LYS A 111 -5.21 12.34 -4.36
C LYS A 111 -4.14 11.26 -4.53
N VAL A 112 -4.52 10.07 -4.90
CA VAL A 112 -3.57 8.99 -5.21
C VAL A 112 -2.70 9.37 -6.40
N ASP A 113 -3.28 9.88 -7.48
CA ASP A 113 -2.54 10.30 -8.67
C ASP A 113 -1.54 11.41 -8.35
N SER A 114 -1.95 12.46 -7.65
CA SER A 114 -1.05 13.55 -7.25
C SER A 114 0.06 13.08 -6.31
N SER A 115 -0.23 12.14 -5.43
CA SER A 115 0.76 11.53 -4.53
C SER A 115 1.80 10.72 -5.30
N PHE A 116 1.39 9.94 -6.30
CA PHE A 116 2.32 9.23 -7.19
C PHE A 116 3.22 10.18 -7.99
N MET A 117 2.66 11.26 -8.53
CA MET A 117 3.44 12.25 -9.28
C MET A 117 4.48 12.92 -8.38
N ARG A 118 4.12 13.30 -7.17
CA ARG A 118 5.03 13.87 -6.18
C ARG A 118 6.12 12.89 -5.78
N TYR A 119 5.76 11.62 -5.56
CA TYR A 119 6.72 10.56 -5.27
C TYR A 119 7.73 10.37 -6.41
N ALA A 120 7.26 10.26 -7.64
CA ALA A 120 8.12 10.09 -8.82
C ALA A 120 9.10 11.26 -8.96
N LYS A 121 8.63 12.49 -8.76
CA LYS A 121 9.49 13.68 -8.77
C LYS A 121 10.56 13.64 -7.69
N SER A 122 10.21 13.28 -6.46
CA SER A 122 11.16 13.18 -5.36
C SER A 122 12.25 12.13 -5.63
N LYS A 123 11.91 11.05 -6.30
CA LYS A 123 12.86 10.00 -6.66
C LYS A 123 13.76 10.40 -7.83
N SER A 124 13.26 11.14 -8.81
CA SER A 124 14.05 11.64 -9.93
C SER A 124 15.13 12.62 -9.51
N ASP A 125 14.96 13.32 -8.39
CA ASP A 125 15.94 14.24 -7.80
C ASP A 125 17.10 13.53 -7.07
N GLY A 126 17.31 12.23 -7.29
CA GLY A 126 18.41 11.46 -6.70
C GLY A 126 18.11 10.89 -5.31
N SER A 127 16.84 10.84 -4.92
CA SER A 127 16.39 10.34 -3.61
C SER A 127 16.17 8.83 -3.55
N PHE A 128 16.73 8.06 -4.49
CA PHE A 128 16.68 6.60 -4.42
C PHE A 128 17.26 6.08 -3.11
N GLY A 129 16.64 5.05 -2.54
CA GLY A 129 17.06 4.45 -1.28
C GLY A 129 16.63 5.25 -0.04
N LYS A 130 15.99 6.39 -0.19
CA LYS A 130 15.40 7.13 0.93
C LYS A 130 13.90 6.85 0.99
N SER A 131 13.43 6.51 2.18
CA SER A 131 12.00 6.37 2.43
C SER A 131 11.30 7.70 2.19
N MET A 132 10.15 7.64 1.52
CA MET A 132 9.26 8.77 1.48
C MET A 132 8.45 8.78 2.77
N PHE A 133 8.64 9.78 3.61
CA PHE A 133 7.99 9.85 4.92
C PHE A 133 6.48 9.98 4.83
N SER A 134 5.98 10.68 3.82
CA SER A 134 4.55 10.86 3.63
C SER A 134 4.19 10.66 2.15
N PHE A 135 3.43 9.61 1.85
CA PHE A 135 2.86 9.41 0.53
C PHE A 135 1.77 10.46 0.25
N PHE A 136 0.97 10.80 1.25
CA PHE A 136 0.00 11.88 1.19
C PHE A 136 0.57 13.19 1.76
N GLU A 137 0.04 14.33 1.36
CA GLU A 137 0.39 15.63 1.94
C GLU A 137 -0.30 15.82 3.30
N GLU A 138 0.32 16.61 4.19
CA GLU A 138 -0.22 16.87 5.54
C GLU A 138 -1.62 17.50 5.53
N ASP A 139 -1.90 18.34 4.52
CA ASP A 139 -3.20 19.00 4.37
C ASP A 139 -4.35 18.05 4.02
N ASP A 140 -4.05 16.79 3.73
CA ASP A 140 -5.05 15.77 3.38
C ASP A 140 -5.79 15.20 4.60
N GLU A 141 -5.45 15.62 5.82
CA GLU A 141 -6.08 15.15 7.07
C GLU A 141 -7.34 15.91 7.47
N LYS A 142 -7.71 16.92 6.72
CA LYS A 142 -8.90 17.74 7.02
C LYS A 142 -10.15 17.24 6.30
#